data_233713085f822ccc06a12481daf2d6a3
#
_entry.id   233713085f822ccc06a12481daf2d6a3
#
_cell.length_a   1.000
_cell.length_b   1.000
_cell.length_c   1.000
_cell.angle_alpha   90.00
_cell.angle_beta   90.00
_cell.angle_gamma   90.00
#
_symmetry.space_group_name_H-M   'P 1'
#
loop_
_entity.id
_entity.type
_entity.pdbx_description
1 polymer ?
#
loop_
_entity_poly.entity_id
_entity_poly.type
_entity_poly.pdbx_seq_one_letter_code
_entity_poly.pdbx_strand_id
1 'polypeptide(L)'
;MLFRSLKINGIGADSVQGDAAFVEYLVKMGAAVTRGENWIKTGPSRYGHKLHGLQADVRPIPDAAMTFAAMAPMCEGPTILRGISSWRVKETDRIAAMHNELTKVGCRVESTDDMIKITPPEKLRSAVFDTYKDHRMAMCMSLIAAGGVSVEIRDPNCVRKTFPDYFERLAGVVEKE
;
A
#
# COMPACT_ATOMS: atom_id res chain seq x y z
N MET A 1 -10.74 -7.32 10.82
CA MET A 1 -11.12 -7.52 9.39
C MET A 1 -10.49 -8.82 8.90
N LEU A 2 -11.31 -9.81 8.56
CA LEU A 2 -10.86 -11.10 8.05
C LEU A 2 -10.98 -11.08 6.52
N PHE A 3 -9.90 -10.77 5.81
CA PHE A 3 -9.83 -11.03 4.38
C PHE A 3 -9.76 -12.53 4.15
N ARG A 4 -10.79 -13.12 3.57
CA ARG A 4 -10.77 -14.53 3.21
C ARG A 4 -9.92 -14.78 1.96
N SER A 5 -10.16 -14.06 0.90
CA SER A 5 -9.33 -14.01 -0.32
C SER A 5 -9.87 -12.98 -1.30
N LEU A 6 -8.98 -12.40 -2.10
CA LEU A 6 -9.34 -11.51 -3.22
C LEU A 6 -8.80 -12.10 -4.51
N LYS A 7 -9.65 -12.18 -5.55
CA LYS A 7 -9.27 -12.59 -6.90
C LYS A 7 -9.42 -11.40 -7.85
N ILE A 8 -8.37 -11.10 -8.57
CA ILE A 8 -8.31 -10.07 -9.60
C ILE A 8 -8.23 -10.78 -10.94
N ASN A 9 -9.15 -10.49 -11.86
CA ASN A 9 -9.14 -11.00 -13.23
C ASN A 9 -8.58 -9.93 -14.17
N GLY A 10 -8.07 -10.36 -15.32
CA GLY A 10 -7.51 -9.47 -16.34
C GLY A 10 -6.00 -9.22 -16.22
N ILE A 11 -5.36 -9.79 -15.20
CA ILE A 11 -3.89 -9.78 -15.03
C ILE A 11 -3.46 -11.15 -14.53
N GLY A 12 -2.42 -11.73 -15.09
CA GLY A 12 -1.99 -13.08 -14.73
C GLY A 12 -0.49 -13.29 -14.89
N ALA A 13 -0.10 -14.57 -15.02
CA ALA A 13 1.31 -14.97 -15.06
C ALA A 13 2.07 -14.35 -16.23
N ASP A 14 1.42 -14.16 -17.39
CA ASP A 14 2.02 -13.67 -18.61
C ASP A 14 1.82 -12.16 -18.83
N SER A 15 1.45 -11.43 -17.79
CA SER A 15 1.24 -9.98 -17.91
C SER A 15 2.54 -9.25 -18.24
N VAL A 16 2.53 -8.46 -19.32
CA VAL A 16 3.63 -7.59 -19.73
C VAL A 16 3.69 -6.27 -18.95
N GLN A 17 2.73 -6.02 -18.07
CA GLN A 17 2.71 -4.82 -17.24
C GLN A 17 3.78 -4.90 -16.14
N GLY A 18 4.64 -3.88 -16.04
CA GLY A 18 5.69 -3.83 -15.01
C GLY A 18 5.15 -4.00 -13.60
N ASP A 19 4.01 -3.38 -13.30
CA ASP A 19 3.35 -3.47 -11.99
C ASP A 19 2.85 -4.88 -11.63
N ALA A 20 2.79 -5.83 -12.58
CA ALA A 20 2.51 -7.24 -12.28
C ALA A 20 3.54 -7.85 -11.32
N ALA A 21 4.77 -7.32 -11.29
CA ALA A 21 5.81 -7.71 -10.34
C ALA A 21 5.45 -7.39 -8.87
N PHE A 22 4.45 -6.55 -8.61
CA PHE A 22 3.96 -6.22 -7.26
C PHE A 22 3.69 -7.45 -6.41
N VAL A 23 3.15 -8.51 -7.01
CA VAL A 23 2.82 -9.74 -6.28
C VAL A 23 4.05 -10.52 -5.81
N GLU A 24 5.20 -10.37 -6.45
CA GLU A 24 6.46 -10.98 -6.01
C GLU A 24 6.92 -10.39 -4.66
N TYR A 25 6.73 -9.09 -4.52
CA TYR A 25 7.03 -8.41 -3.26
C TYR A 25 6.05 -8.81 -2.16
N LEU A 26 4.76 -8.99 -2.48
CA LEU A 26 3.78 -9.52 -1.51
C LEU A 26 4.17 -10.93 -1.03
N VAL A 27 4.63 -11.79 -1.92
CA VAL A 27 5.13 -13.12 -1.54
C VAL A 27 6.33 -13.03 -0.60
N LYS A 28 7.27 -12.12 -0.86
CA LYS A 28 8.41 -11.84 0.04
C LYS A 28 7.95 -11.36 1.43
N MET A 29 6.83 -10.64 1.51
CA MET A 29 6.22 -10.23 2.78
C MET A 29 5.47 -11.36 3.49
N GLY A 30 5.33 -12.53 2.87
CA GLY A 30 4.64 -13.69 3.44
C GLY A 30 3.17 -13.84 3.01
N ALA A 31 2.69 -13.09 2.04
CA ALA A 31 1.34 -13.25 1.51
C ALA A 31 1.17 -14.58 0.76
N ALA A 32 -0.02 -15.18 0.89
CA ALA A 32 -0.41 -16.31 0.04
C ALA A 32 -0.90 -15.78 -1.30
N VAL A 33 -0.12 -16.01 -2.36
CA VAL A 33 -0.49 -15.61 -3.73
C VAL A 33 -0.50 -16.83 -4.63
N THR A 34 -1.54 -16.94 -5.44
CA THR A 34 -1.66 -17.90 -6.55
C THR A 34 -1.99 -17.13 -7.83
N ARG A 35 -1.53 -17.66 -8.97
CA ARG A 35 -1.73 -17.04 -10.28
C ARG A 35 -2.24 -18.07 -11.26
N GLY A 36 -3.08 -17.65 -12.16
CA GLY A 36 -3.42 -18.35 -13.38
C GLY A 36 -3.07 -17.50 -14.59
N GLU A 37 -3.45 -17.97 -15.75
CA GLU A 37 -3.15 -17.33 -17.03
C GLU A 37 -3.66 -15.87 -17.10
N ASN A 38 -4.85 -15.60 -16.58
CA ASN A 38 -5.49 -14.28 -16.63
C ASN A 38 -6.10 -13.84 -15.28
N TRP A 39 -5.51 -14.28 -14.18
CA TRP A 39 -5.96 -13.89 -12.84
C TRP A 39 -4.86 -14.02 -11.79
N ILE A 40 -4.99 -13.23 -10.73
CA ILE A 40 -4.19 -13.33 -9.52
C ILE A 40 -5.16 -13.45 -8.34
N LYS A 41 -4.87 -14.36 -7.43
CA LYS A 41 -5.62 -14.51 -6.18
C LYS A 41 -4.66 -14.38 -5.00
N THR A 42 -5.00 -13.50 -4.06
CA THR A 42 -4.32 -13.39 -2.77
C THR A 42 -5.25 -13.78 -1.64
N GLY A 43 -4.68 -14.30 -0.57
CA GLY A 43 -5.40 -14.70 0.63
C GLY A 43 -4.64 -14.29 1.89
N PRO A 44 -5.12 -14.70 3.07
CA PRO A 44 -4.41 -14.51 4.32
C PRO A 44 -2.97 -15.02 4.23
N SER A 45 -2.11 -14.49 5.10
CA SER A 45 -0.73 -15.01 5.22
C SER A 45 -0.72 -16.53 5.35
N ARG A 46 0.24 -17.19 4.68
CA ARG A 46 0.39 -18.65 4.69
C ARG A 46 0.49 -19.26 6.08
N TYR A 47 0.90 -18.46 7.06
CA TYR A 47 1.20 -18.92 8.41
C TYR A 47 0.27 -18.32 9.48
N GLY A 48 -0.81 -17.62 9.08
CA GLY A 48 -1.73 -16.97 10.02
C GLY A 48 -1.14 -15.77 10.76
N HIS A 49 0.08 -15.35 10.42
CA HIS A 49 0.77 -14.21 11.03
C HIS A 49 0.57 -12.94 10.21
N LYS A 50 0.92 -11.79 10.79
CA LYS A 50 1.04 -10.53 10.05
C LYS A 50 2.05 -10.67 8.92
N LEU A 51 1.91 -9.84 7.87
CA LEU A 51 2.93 -9.74 6.84
C LEU A 51 4.20 -9.11 7.43
N HIS A 52 5.35 -9.52 6.93
CA HIS A 52 6.64 -8.94 7.31
C HIS A 52 6.88 -7.63 6.56
N GLY A 53 7.62 -6.71 7.18
CA GLY A 53 8.09 -5.51 6.52
C GLY A 53 8.95 -5.83 5.29
N LEU A 54 8.77 -5.09 4.21
CA LEU A 54 9.49 -5.27 2.96
C LEU A 54 10.81 -4.50 2.97
N GLN A 55 11.92 -5.17 2.65
CA GLN A 55 13.20 -4.51 2.38
C GLN A 55 13.60 -4.78 0.93
N ALA A 56 13.46 -3.79 0.06
CA ALA A 56 13.64 -3.99 -1.38
C ALA A 56 14.05 -2.72 -2.13
N ASP A 57 14.71 -2.92 -3.26
CA ASP A 57 14.78 -1.96 -4.36
C ASP A 57 13.49 -2.08 -5.17
N VAL A 58 12.76 -0.98 -5.29
CA VAL A 58 11.43 -0.96 -5.93
C VAL A 58 11.41 -0.11 -7.21
N ARG A 59 12.59 0.19 -7.77
CA ARG A 59 12.71 0.91 -9.07
C ARG A 59 11.87 0.30 -10.20
N PRO A 60 11.70 -1.03 -10.28
CA PRO A 60 10.87 -1.61 -11.35
C PRO A 60 9.37 -1.28 -11.24
N ILE A 61 8.88 -0.93 -10.05
CA ILE A 61 7.46 -0.66 -9.79
C ILE A 61 7.26 0.59 -8.92
N PRO A 62 7.84 1.74 -9.26
CA PRO A 62 7.94 2.88 -8.34
C PRO A 62 6.58 3.38 -7.89
N ASP A 63 5.60 3.42 -8.77
CA ASP A 63 4.26 3.92 -8.46
C ASP A 63 3.45 2.93 -7.60
N ALA A 64 3.53 1.63 -7.88
CA ALA A 64 2.87 0.60 -7.09
C ALA A 64 3.52 0.43 -5.70
N ALA A 65 4.81 0.72 -5.57
CA ALA A 65 5.56 0.61 -4.31
C ALA A 65 5.03 1.49 -3.18
N MET A 66 4.29 2.56 -3.48
CA MET A 66 3.60 3.38 -2.48
C MET A 66 2.65 2.55 -1.60
N THR A 67 2.05 1.51 -2.17
CA THR A 67 1.17 0.59 -1.43
C THR A 67 1.93 -0.13 -0.32
N PHE A 68 3.19 -0.54 -0.55
CA PHE A 68 4.00 -1.17 0.51
C PHE A 68 4.33 -0.21 1.64
N ALA A 69 4.55 1.07 1.33
CA ALA A 69 4.72 2.09 2.37
C ALA A 69 3.45 2.23 3.23
N ALA A 70 2.27 2.23 2.61
CA ALA A 70 0.99 2.28 3.32
C ALA A 70 0.66 1.00 4.10
N MET A 71 1.18 -0.16 3.68
CA MET A 71 1.04 -1.43 4.41
C MET A 71 1.97 -1.52 5.61
N ALA A 72 3.09 -0.82 5.60
CA ALA A 72 4.14 -0.91 6.62
C ALA A 72 3.64 -0.74 8.07
N PRO A 73 2.68 0.16 8.39
CA PRO A 73 2.15 0.31 9.75
C PRO A 73 1.53 -0.97 10.33
N MET A 74 1.10 -1.88 9.47
CA MET A 74 0.39 -3.12 9.82
C MET A 74 1.29 -4.36 9.75
N CYS A 75 2.56 -4.20 9.34
CA CYS A 75 3.51 -5.29 9.17
C CYS A 75 4.33 -5.57 10.45
N GLU A 76 4.97 -6.75 10.49
CA GLU A 76 5.99 -7.06 11.49
C GLU A 76 7.36 -6.60 11.02
N GLY A 77 8.00 -5.73 11.82
CA GLY A 77 9.31 -5.17 11.51
C GLY A 77 9.28 -4.05 10.47
N PRO A 78 10.42 -3.41 10.22
CA PRO A 78 10.51 -2.23 9.39
C PRO A 78 10.38 -2.55 7.89
N THR A 79 9.70 -1.66 7.16
CA THR A 79 9.71 -1.61 5.70
C THR A 79 10.75 -0.60 5.24
N ILE A 80 11.62 -1.00 4.32
CA ILE A 80 12.66 -0.15 3.72
C ILE A 80 12.56 -0.25 2.20
N LEU A 81 12.14 0.84 1.57
CA LEU A 81 12.02 0.94 0.11
C LEU A 81 13.13 1.84 -0.42
N ARG A 82 13.89 1.34 -1.40
CA ARG A 82 14.97 2.05 -2.09
C ARG A 82 14.67 2.18 -3.57
N GLY A 83 15.34 3.12 -4.23
CA GLY A 83 15.12 3.35 -5.66
C GLY A 83 13.86 4.17 -5.92
N ILE A 84 13.49 5.05 -5.01
CA ILE A 84 12.26 5.84 -5.06
C ILE A 84 12.50 7.34 -5.34
N SER A 85 13.66 7.73 -5.83
CA SER A 85 13.98 9.14 -6.14
C SER A 85 12.94 9.78 -7.07
N SER A 86 12.37 9.01 -7.99
CA SER A 86 11.29 9.48 -8.88
C SER A 86 10.04 9.96 -8.14
N TRP A 87 9.82 9.55 -6.88
CA TRP A 87 8.69 10.01 -6.08
C TRP A 87 8.73 11.52 -5.77
N ARG A 88 9.91 12.14 -5.84
CA ARG A 88 10.08 13.56 -5.60
C ARG A 88 9.45 14.46 -6.66
N VAL A 89 9.28 13.94 -7.88
CA VAL A 89 8.88 14.71 -9.07
C VAL A 89 7.58 14.18 -9.70
N LYS A 90 6.72 13.56 -8.90
CA LYS A 90 5.40 13.09 -9.31
C LYS A 90 4.33 14.19 -9.07
N GLU A 91 3.08 13.82 -8.85
CA GLU A 91 1.98 14.74 -8.54
C GLU A 91 2.26 15.60 -7.30
N THR A 92 3.03 15.07 -6.39
CA THR A 92 3.59 15.73 -5.22
C THR A 92 4.98 15.15 -4.92
N ASP A 93 5.73 15.74 -3.98
CA ASP A 93 6.84 15.03 -3.34
C ASP A 93 6.28 13.90 -2.47
N ARG A 94 6.16 12.70 -3.08
CA ARG A 94 5.58 11.53 -2.42
C ARG A 94 6.41 11.02 -1.25
N ILE A 95 7.73 11.25 -1.23
CA ILE A 95 8.57 10.88 -0.08
C ILE A 95 8.19 11.72 1.12
N ALA A 96 8.11 13.04 0.95
CA ALA A 96 7.70 13.95 2.01
C ALA A 96 6.25 13.71 2.45
N ALA A 97 5.33 13.50 1.50
CA ALA A 97 3.92 13.20 1.78
C ALA A 97 3.79 11.90 2.60
N MET A 98 4.40 10.79 2.17
CA MET A 98 4.38 9.52 2.91
C MET A 98 4.99 9.65 4.30
N HIS A 99 6.11 10.37 4.43
CA HIS A 99 6.74 10.64 5.73
C HIS A 99 5.76 11.32 6.69
N ASN A 100 5.14 12.41 6.24
CA ASN A 100 4.21 13.19 7.05
C ASN A 100 2.99 12.38 7.44
N GLU A 101 2.36 11.71 6.48
CA GLU A 101 1.10 11.03 6.71
C GLU A 101 1.26 9.75 7.57
N LEU A 102 2.30 8.97 7.35
CA LEU A 102 2.56 7.77 8.15
C LEU A 102 2.99 8.09 9.59
N THR A 103 3.58 9.25 9.83
CA THR A 103 3.89 9.71 11.19
C THR A 103 2.61 9.98 12.00
N LYS A 104 1.51 10.43 11.35
CA LYS A 104 0.21 10.67 12.04
C LYS A 104 -0.34 9.41 12.69
N VAL A 105 -0.15 8.24 12.09
CA VAL A 105 -0.62 6.95 12.62
C VAL A 105 0.35 6.31 13.63
N GLY A 106 1.44 7.01 13.96
CA GLY A 106 2.38 6.61 15.00
C GLY A 106 3.62 5.90 14.49
N CYS A 107 3.84 5.80 13.17
CA CYS A 107 5.07 5.24 12.62
C CYS A 107 6.27 6.14 12.90
N ARG A 108 7.44 5.52 13.14
CA ARG A 108 8.71 6.21 13.01
C ARG A 108 9.15 6.11 11.55
N VAL A 109 9.32 7.27 10.91
CA VAL A 109 9.69 7.36 9.50
C VAL A 109 11.03 8.06 9.35
N GLU A 110 11.93 7.46 8.58
CA GLU A 110 13.22 8.00 8.21
C GLU A 110 13.27 8.02 6.66
N SER A 111 13.68 9.12 6.06
CA SER A 111 13.72 9.24 4.60
C SER A 111 14.95 10.00 4.11
N THR A 112 15.39 9.65 2.90
CA THR A 112 16.41 10.34 2.11
C THR A 112 15.84 10.71 0.75
N ASP A 113 16.67 11.17 -0.18
CA ASP A 113 16.22 11.49 -1.53
C ASP A 113 15.80 10.27 -2.35
N ASP A 114 16.20 9.06 -1.98
CA ASP A 114 15.97 7.82 -2.73
C ASP A 114 15.50 6.64 -1.86
N MET A 115 15.16 6.89 -0.58
CA MET A 115 14.81 5.83 0.35
C MET A 115 13.80 6.33 1.38
N ILE A 116 12.89 5.43 1.77
CA ILE A 116 12.04 5.59 2.94
C ILE A 116 12.12 4.33 3.81
N LYS A 117 12.30 4.52 5.12
CA LYS A 117 12.23 3.47 6.13
C LYS A 117 11.09 3.78 7.08
N ILE A 118 10.20 2.84 7.24
CA ILE A 118 8.99 2.95 8.05
C ILE A 118 9.04 1.85 9.11
N THR A 119 9.11 2.25 10.37
CA THR A 119 9.02 1.34 11.51
C THR A 119 7.58 1.40 12.03
N PRO A 120 6.86 0.27 12.08
CA PRO A 120 5.49 0.24 12.55
C PRO A 120 5.40 0.65 14.02
N PRO A 121 4.28 1.28 14.46
CA PRO A 121 4.05 1.61 15.84
C PRO A 121 3.67 0.36 16.66
N GLU A 122 3.85 0.40 17.96
CA GLU A 122 3.29 -0.60 18.88
C GLU A 122 1.76 -0.63 18.82
N LYS A 123 1.15 0.56 18.70
CA LYS A 123 -0.29 0.74 18.56
C LYS A 123 -0.60 1.74 17.46
N LEU A 124 -1.32 1.27 16.46
CA LEU A 124 -1.79 2.10 15.35
C LEU A 124 -2.81 3.12 15.86
N ARG A 125 -2.78 4.35 15.33
CA ARG A 125 -3.65 5.46 15.70
C ARG A 125 -4.58 5.84 14.56
N SER A 126 -5.77 6.30 14.89
CA SER A 126 -6.67 6.96 13.92
C SER A 126 -6.06 8.26 13.42
N ALA A 127 -6.30 8.58 12.16
CA ALA A 127 -5.75 9.78 11.55
C ALA A 127 -6.64 10.35 10.45
N VAL A 128 -6.45 11.66 10.20
CA VAL A 128 -6.98 12.38 9.05
C VAL A 128 -5.82 12.61 8.09
N PHE A 129 -5.93 12.09 6.87
CA PHE A 129 -4.88 12.14 5.86
C PHE A 129 -5.11 13.23 4.83
N ASP A 130 -4.05 13.97 4.54
CA ASP A 130 -4.00 14.90 3.41
C ASP A 130 -3.56 14.14 2.15
N THR A 131 -4.21 14.41 1.02
CA THR A 131 -3.94 13.70 -0.23
C THR A 131 -2.92 14.41 -1.12
N TYR A 132 -2.61 15.66 -0.83
CA TYR A 132 -1.71 16.49 -1.66
C TYR A 132 -2.16 16.55 -3.12
N LYS A 133 -3.48 16.40 -3.38
CA LYS A 133 -4.08 16.27 -4.71
C LYS A 133 -3.54 15.09 -5.53
N ASP A 134 -2.95 14.10 -4.87
CA ASP A 134 -2.43 12.90 -5.48
C ASP A 134 -3.37 11.72 -5.22
N HIS A 135 -3.90 11.16 -6.31
CA HIS A 135 -4.81 10.02 -6.27
C HIS A 135 -4.20 8.79 -5.60
N ARG A 136 -2.89 8.57 -5.75
CA ARG A 136 -2.20 7.44 -5.09
C ARG A 136 -2.08 7.63 -3.59
N MET A 137 -1.86 8.87 -3.12
CA MET A 137 -1.90 9.16 -1.68
C MET A 137 -3.27 8.82 -1.10
N ALA A 138 -4.36 9.27 -1.73
CA ALA A 138 -5.71 8.97 -1.27
C ALA A 138 -5.97 7.46 -1.18
N MET A 139 -5.64 6.71 -2.24
CA MET A 139 -5.83 5.26 -2.29
C MET A 139 -4.94 4.53 -1.26
N CYS A 140 -3.66 4.87 -1.18
CA CYS A 140 -2.72 4.23 -0.26
C CYS A 140 -3.11 4.46 1.21
N MET A 141 -3.39 5.71 1.59
CA MET A 141 -3.73 6.03 2.99
C MET A 141 -5.04 5.38 3.43
N SER A 142 -6.00 5.18 2.53
CA SER A 142 -7.26 4.49 2.86
C SER A 142 -7.07 3.03 3.28
N LEU A 143 -6.01 2.36 2.79
CA LEU A 143 -5.72 0.97 3.14
C LEU A 143 -5.34 0.79 4.63
N ILE A 144 -4.91 1.86 5.31
CA ILE A 144 -4.53 1.82 6.73
C ILE A 144 -5.75 1.49 7.61
N ALA A 145 -6.97 1.75 7.14
CA ALA A 145 -8.19 1.32 7.82
C ALA A 145 -8.26 -0.20 8.06
N ALA A 146 -7.59 -1.00 7.21
CA ALA A 146 -7.48 -2.45 7.41
C ALA A 146 -6.75 -2.83 8.70
N GLY A 147 -6.00 -1.91 9.31
CA GLY A 147 -5.37 -2.07 10.62
C GLY A 147 -6.33 -1.89 11.81
N GLY A 148 -7.63 -1.72 11.57
CA GLY A 148 -8.65 -1.59 12.63
C GLY A 148 -8.71 -0.22 13.28
N VAL A 149 -8.26 0.83 12.59
CA VAL A 149 -8.34 2.22 13.05
C VAL A 149 -9.20 3.07 12.12
N SER A 150 -9.80 4.14 12.65
CA SER A 150 -10.55 5.08 11.84
C SER A 150 -9.62 5.93 10.98
N VAL A 151 -9.97 6.05 9.70
CA VAL A 151 -9.22 6.80 8.70
C VAL A 151 -10.17 7.77 8.00
N GLU A 152 -9.79 9.04 7.94
CA GLU A 152 -10.46 10.05 7.14
C GLU A 152 -9.52 10.52 6.01
N ILE A 153 -10.03 10.59 4.79
CA ILE A 153 -9.28 11.06 3.62
C ILE A 153 -9.81 12.43 3.21
N ARG A 154 -8.97 13.46 3.28
CA ARG A 154 -9.29 14.78 2.72
C ARG A 154 -9.19 14.75 1.21
N ASP A 155 -10.09 15.46 0.53
CA ASP A 155 -10.15 15.50 -0.92
C ASP A 155 -10.13 14.10 -1.58
N PRO A 156 -11.09 13.21 -1.25
CA PRO A 156 -11.14 11.87 -1.82
C PRO A 156 -11.41 11.88 -3.34
N ASN A 157 -11.93 13.00 -3.88
CA ASN A 157 -12.23 13.13 -5.30
C ASN A 157 -10.99 13.15 -6.20
N CYS A 158 -9.80 13.36 -5.68
CA CYS A 158 -8.55 13.30 -6.45
C CYS A 158 -8.32 11.93 -7.12
N VAL A 159 -8.97 10.84 -6.64
CA VAL A 159 -8.90 9.51 -7.26
C VAL A 159 -9.56 9.45 -8.64
N ARG A 160 -10.43 10.41 -8.98
CA ARG A 160 -11.12 10.47 -10.30
C ARG A 160 -10.16 10.53 -11.48
N LYS A 161 -8.92 10.95 -11.26
CA LYS A 161 -7.87 10.98 -12.29
C LYS A 161 -7.61 9.60 -12.91
N THR A 162 -7.67 8.54 -12.11
CA THR A 162 -7.26 7.18 -12.55
C THR A 162 -8.24 6.09 -12.16
N PHE A 163 -9.01 6.25 -11.07
CA PHE A 163 -9.93 5.25 -10.57
C PHE A 163 -11.16 5.93 -9.95
N PRO A 164 -12.11 6.44 -10.76
CA PRO A 164 -13.20 7.29 -10.30
C PRO A 164 -14.11 6.67 -9.23
N ASP A 165 -14.33 5.37 -9.27
CA ASP A 165 -15.20 4.59 -8.38
C ASP A 165 -14.40 3.82 -7.30
N TYR A 166 -13.15 4.22 -7.01
CA TYR A 166 -12.26 3.51 -6.10
C TYR A 166 -12.86 3.28 -4.70
N PHE A 167 -13.39 4.32 -4.07
CA PHE A 167 -13.92 4.20 -2.71
C PHE A 167 -15.20 3.37 -2.64
N GLU A 168 -16.03 3.40 -3.69
CA GLU A 168 -17.21 2.52 -3.81
C GLU A 168 -16.77 1.05 -3.90
N ARG A 169 -15.79 0.74 -4.76
CA ARG A 169 -15.25 -0.60 -4.89
C ARG A 169 -14.54 -1.07 -3.64
N LEU A 170 -13.76 -0.20 -3.00
CA LEU A 170 -13.11 -0.53 -1.73
C LEU A 170 -14.15 -0.91 -0.67
N ALA A 171 -15.25 -0.15 -0.55
CA ALA A 171 -16.34 -0.45 0.37
C ALA A 171 -17.01 -1.80 0.07
N GLY A 172 -17.04 -2.22 -1.20
CA GLY A 172 -17.60 -3.51 -1.61
C GLY A 172 -16.73 -4.73 -1.29
N VAL A 173 -15.43 -4.53 -1.03
CA VAL A 173 -14.50 -5.64 -0.68
C VAL A 173 -14.14 -5.67 0.81
N VAL A 174 -14.56 -4.65 1.56
CA VAL A 174 -14.37 -4.54 3.01
C VAL A 174 -15.66 -4.97 3.70
N GLU A 175 -15.64 -6.07 4.47
CA GLU A 175 -16.79 -6.45 5.30
C GLU A 175 -17.03 -5.36 6.36
N LYS A 176 -18.27 -4.87 6.43
CA LYS A 176 -18.73 -4.04 7.54
C LYS A 176 -19.01 -4.97 8.73
N GLU A 177 -18.36 -4.74 9.86
CA GLU A 177 -18.77 -5.30 11.14
C GLU A 177 -20.05 -4.64 11.64
#